data_ad5d0f606e00fe7a4fa9cf63cbf654ef
#
_entry.id   ad5d0f606e00fe7a4fa9cf63cbf654ef
#
_cell.length_a   1.000
_cell.length_b   1.000
_cell.length_c   1.000
_cell.angle_alpha   90.00
_cell.angle_beta   90.00
_cell.angle_gamma   90.00
#
_symmetry.space_group_name_H-M   'P 1'
#
loop_
_entity.id
_entity.type
_entity.pdbx_description
1 polymer ?
#
loop_
_entity_poly.entity_id
_entity_poly.type
_entity_poly.pdbx_seq_one_letter_code
_entity_poly.pdbx_strand_id
1 'polypeptide(L)'
;MNIKNINNLNQLFFEKYSSLKDKNEILLTNLKEPKKSYSWSEVFKSINILSTELSKFVTKGDRCLLISENRPEWFISDLSIMLSQSITVPAYTTYIEKDYEYIIDDCSPSVIFVSNDEQFNKIKNIVKKKNFIKKIFSFEKLEDLDPKNYVNINNLINESKVNNFNLTSNLNRNNVACII
;
A
#
# COMPACT_ATOMS: atom_id res chain seq x y z
N MET A 1 -17.82 -19.54 4.45
CA MET A 1 -17.82 -18.35 3.59
C MET A 1 -18.10 -18.78 2.16
N ASN A 2 -19.07 -18.18 1.47
CA ASN A 2 -19.38 -18.51 0.07
C ASN A 2 -18.65 -17.53 -0.86
N ILE A 3 -17.55 -17.98 -1.45
CA ILE A 3 -16.69 -17.16 -2.34
C ILE A 3 -17.44 -16.62 -3.57
N LYS A 4 -18.53 -17.28 -3.97
CA LYS A 4 -19.35 -16.81 -5.11
C LYS A 4 -19.95 -15.42 -4.91
N ASN A 5 -20.14 -15.00 -3.67
CA ASN A 5 -20.74 -13.69 -3.31
C ASN A 5 -19.67 -12.60 -3.06
N ILE A 6 -18.39 -12.93 -3.15
CA ILE A 6 -17.30 -11.97 -2.95
C ILE A 6 -17.05 -11.21 -4.25
N ASN A 7 -17.12 -9.88 -4.19
CA ASN A 7 -16.95 -9.00 -5.34
C ASN A 7 -15.52 -8.50 -5.56
N ASN A 8 -14.71 -8.44 -4.50
CA ASN A 8 -13.31 -7.97 -4.56
C ASN A 8 -12.49 -8.52 -3.39
N LEU A 9 -11.16 -8.37 -3.46
CA LEU A 9 -10.23 -8.88 -2.44
C LEU A 9 -10.42 -8.21 -1.07
N ASN A 10 -10.75 -6.94 -1.03
CA ASN A 10 -10.99 -6.25 0.24
C ASN A 10 -12.23 -6.81 0.94
N GLN A 11 -13.30 -7.08 0.20
CA GLN A 11 -14.47 -7.75 0.76
C GLN A 11 -14.11 -9.13 1.34
N LEU A 12 -13.30 -9.90 0.61
CA LEU A 12 -12.80 -11.18 1.10
C LEU A 12 -12.08 -11.05 2.45
N PHE A 13 -11.14 -10.10 2.53
CA PHE A 13 -10.39 -9.82 3.75
C PHE A 13 -11.31 -9.39 4.91
N PHE A 14 -12.21 -8.46 4.66
CA PHE A 14 -13.10 -7.92 5.70
C PHE A 14 -14.15 -8.91 6.18
N GLU A 15 -14.71 -9.75 5.30
CA GLU A 15 -15.60 -10.83 5.71
C GLU A 15 -14.88 -11.87 6.56
N LYS A 16 -13.63 -12.22 6.18
CA LYS A 16 -12.81 -13.11 6.99
C LYS A 16 -12.53 -12.50 8.36
N TYR A 17 -12.08 -11.24 8.42
CA TYR A 17 -11.86 -10.51 9.67
C TYR A 17 -13.10 -10.49 10.56
N SER A 18 -14.27 -10.20 9.99
CA SER A 18 -15.54 -10.14 10.72
C SER A 18 -15.94 -11.51 11.29
N SER A 19 -15.59 -12.61 10.63
CA SER A 19 -15.92 -13.97 11.05
C SER A 19 -14.99 -14.54 12.13
N LEU A 20 -13.86 -13.88 12.42
CA LEU A 20 -12.90 -14.36 13.43
C LEU A 20 -13.47 -14.20 14.85
N LYS A 21 -13.30 -15.25 15.67
CA LYS A 21 -13.62 -15.23 17.10
C LYS A 21 -12.58 -14.41 17.88
N ASP A 22 -11.30 -14.61 17.59
CA ASP A 22 -10.20 -13.83 18.13
C ASP A 22 -9.51 -13.02 17.01
N LYS A 23 -9.58 -11.70 17.12
CA LYS A 23 -8.96 -10.76 16.17
C LYS A 23 -7.51 -10.43 16.52
N ASN A 24 -7.02 -10.94 17.65
CA ASN A 24 -5.63 -10.78 18.07
C ASN A 24 -4.73 -11.93 17.60
N GLU A 25 -5.29 -12.95 16.94
CA GLU A 25 -4.48 -13.96 16.26
C GLU A 25 -3.51 -13.30 15.28
N ILE A 26 -2.27 -13.82 15.22
CA ILE A 26 -1.24 -13.32 14.31
C ILE A 26 -1.62 -13.65 12.87
N LEU A 27 -1.63 -12.63 12.02
CA LEU A 27 -1.85 -12.76 10.57
C LEU A 27 -0.55 -12.71 9.79
N LEU A 28 0.34 -11.76 10.12
CA LEU A 28 1.58 -11.53 9.39
C LEU A 28 2.77 -11.51 10.35
N THR A 29 3.89 -12.06 9.91
CA THR A 29 5.16 -12.00 10.65
C THR A 29 6.29 -11.63 9.69
N ASN A 30 7.12 -10.67 10.07
CA ASN A 30 8.35 -10.38 9.34
C ASN A 30 9.39 -11.47 9.64
N LEU A 31 9.86 -12.18 8.62
CA LEU A 31 10.82 -13.28 8.79
C LEU A 31 12.22 -12.80 9.17
N LYS A 32 12.58 -11.56 8.81
CA LYS A 32 13.88 -10.96 9.19
C LYS A 32 13.87 -10.42 10.62
N GLU A 33 12.69 -10.05 11.12
CA GLU A 33 12.44 -9.54 12.46
C GLU A 33 11.26 -10.30 13.08
N PRO A 34 11.46 -11.56 13.51
CA PRO A 34 10.35 -12.43 13.94
C PRO A 34 9.54 -11.87 15.11
N LYS A 35 10.11 -10.92 15.89
CA LYS A 35 9.37 -10.22 16.95
C LYS A 35 8.37 -9.19 16.43
N LYS A 36 8.45 -8.79 15.15
CA LYS A 36 7.54 -7.86 14.52
C LYS A 36 6.44 -8.64 13.80
N SER A 37 5.43 -8.99 14.56
CA SER A 37 4.23 -9.66 14.06
C SER A 37 3.04 -8.73 14.13
N TYR A 38 2.04 -8.96 13.27
CA TYR A 38 0.83 -8.17 13.18
C TYR A 38 -0.38 -9.08 13.33
N SER A 39 -1.26 -8.75 14.25
CA SER A 39 -2.55 -9.41 14.41
C SER A 39 -3.52 -9.01 13.28
N TRP A 40 -4.60 -9.75 13.13
CA TRP A 40 -5.69 -9.39 12.23
C TRP A 40 -6.24 -7.99 12.52
N SER A 41 -6.37 -7.64 13.81
CA SER A 41 -6.86 -6.32 14.23
C SER A 41 -5.91 -5.19 13.83
N GLU A 42 -4.59 -5.39 14.00
CA GLU A 42 -3.59 -4.40 13.60
C GLU A 42 -3.54 -4.22 12.08
N VAL A 43 -3.57 -5.32 11.32
CA VAL A 43 -3.58 -5.26 9.85
C VAL A 43 -4.86 -4.58 9.35
N PHE A 44 -6.02 -4.93 9.89
CA PHE A 44 -7.30 -4.30 9.56
C PHE A 44 -7.26 -2.78 9.81
N LYS A 45 -6.79 -2.36 10.99
CA LYS A 45 -6.63 -0.95 11.34
C LYS A 45 -5.67 -0.24 10.37
N SER A 46 -4.52 -0.85 10.11
CA SER A 46 -3.48 -0.28 9.23
C SER A 46 -3.98 -0.06 7.81
N ILE A 47 -4.69 -1.04 7.22
CA ILE A 47 -5.28 -0.92 5.88
C ILE A 47 -6.24 0.28 5.81
N ASN A 48 -7.09 0.45 6.82
CA ASN A 48 -8.08 1.53 6.82
C ASN A 48 -7.45 2.90 7.00
N ILE A 49 -6.47 3.04 7.89
CA ILE A 49 -5.73 4.29 8.09
C ILE A 49 -5.01 4.68 6.80
N LEU A 50 -4.25 3.74 6.24
CA LEU A 50 -3.45 3.98 5.04
C LEU A 50 -4.34 4.29 3.82
N SER A 51 -5.43 3.56 3.64
CA SER A 51 -6.40 3.83 2.57
C SER A 51 -7.03 5.22 2.71
N THR A 52 -7.35 5.65 3.93
CA THR A 52 -7.91 6.99 4.20
C THR A 52 -6.91 8.08 3.83
N GLU A 53 -5.64 7.93 4.20
CA GLU A 53 -4.59 8.89 3.83
C GLU A 53 -4.35 8.89 2.32
N LEU A 54 -4.25 7.71 1.71
CA LEU A 54 -4.01 7.54 0.28
C LEU A 54 -5.10 8.19 -0.58
N SER A 55 -6.36 8.12 -0.15
CA SER A 55 -7.52 8.72 -0.85
C SER A 55 -7.43 10.25 -1.02
N LYS A 56 -6.51 10.91 -0.33
CA LYS A 56 -6.24 12.35 -0.53
C LYS A 56 -5.44 12.62 -1.82
N PHE A 57 -4.76 11.60 -2.35
CA PHE A 57 -3.82 11.73 -3.48
C PHE A 57 -4.25 10.97 -4.72
N VAL A 58 -5.21 10.05 -4.60
CA VAL A 58 -5.65 9.18 -5.69
C VAL A 58 -7.14 9.26 -5.93
N THR A 59 -7.54 8.91 -7.15
CA THR A 59 -8.92 8.70 -7.56
C THR A 59 -9.09 7.28 -8.12
N LYS A 60 -10.32 6.85 -8.34
CA LYS A 60 -10.62 5.51 -8.87
C LYS A 60 -9.85 5.25 -10.17
N GLY A 61 -9.09 4.15 -10.20
CA GLY A 61 -8.32 3.71 -11.35
C GLY A 61 -6.93 4.33 -11.46
N ASP A 62 -6.54 5.23 -10.55
CA ASP A 62 -5.15 5.71 -10.47
C ASP A 62 -4.20 4.55 -10.14
N ARG A 63 -2.99 4.58 -10.71
CA ARG A 63 -1.96 3.57 -10.46
C ARG A 63 -1.11 4.01 -9.28
N CYS A 64 -0.78 3.03 -8.44
CA CYS A 64 0.17 3.18 -7.34
C CYS A 64 1.31 2.20 -7.56
N LEU A 65 2.52 2.71 -7.81
CA LEU A 65 3.72 1.90 -7.94
C LEU A 65 4.18 1.44 -6.57
N LEU A 66 4.43 0.13 -6.39
CA LEU A 66 4.81 -0.47 -5.12
C LEU A 66 6.17 -1.18 -5.25
N ILE A 67 7.22 -0.57 -4.70
CA ILE A 67 8.62 -1.02 -4.76
C ILE A 67 9.03 -1.48 -3.37
N SER A 68 8.97 -2.77 -3.12
CA SER A 68 9.32 -3.34 -1.81
C SER A 68 9.59 -4.84 -1.89
N GLU A 69 10.42 -5.30 -0.98
CA GLU A 69 10.59 -6.70 -0.65
C GLU A 69 9.28 -7.29 -0.07
N ASN A 70 9.19 -8.63 -0.02
CA ASN A 70 8.10 -9.32 0.67
C ASN A 70 8.17 -9.06 2.17
N ARG A 71 7.25 -8.24 2.68
CA ARG A 71 7.14 -7.84 4.09
C ARG A 71 5.68 -7.47 4.43
N PRO A 72 5.30 -7.48 5.72
CA PRO A 72 3.91 -7.16 6.13
C PRO A 72 3.38 -5.85 5.56
N GLU A 73 4.20 -4.81 5.50
CA GLU A 73 3.82 -3.49 4.98
C GLU A 73 3.48 -3.53 3.48
N TRP A 74 4.08 -4.46 2.72
CA TRP A 74 3.71 -4.68 1.32
C TRP A 74 2.25 -5.12 1.20
N PHE A 75 1.85 -6.14 1.97
CA PHE A 75 0.49 -6.66 1.98
C PHE A 75 -0.52 -5.60 2.44
N ILE A 76 -0.18 -4.85 3.50
CA ILE A 76 -1.02 -3.75 4.01
C ILE A 76 -1.20 -2.68 2.93
N SER A 77 -0.12 -2.31 2.24
CA SER A 77 -0.16 -1.30 1.17
C SER A 77 -0.99 -1.75 -0.01
N ASP A 78 -0.84 -2.99 -0.47
CA ASP A 78 -1.59 -3.55 -1.59
C ASP A 78 -3.11 -3.52 -1.33
N LEU A 79 -3.55 -4.02 -0.17
CA LEU A 79 -4.97 -3.94 0.20
C LEU A 79 -5.45 -2.50 0.41
N SER A 80 -4.58 -1.59 0.89
CA SER A 80 -4.95 -0.17 1.05
C SER A 80 -5.12 0.53 -0.29
N ILE A 81 -4.27 0.23 -1.26
CA ILE A 81 -4.38 0.72 -2.64
C ILE A 81 -5.71 0.26 -3.25
N MET A 82 -6.01 -1.02 -3.15
CA MET A 82 -7.29 -1.55 -3.65
C MET A 82 -8.49 -0.93 -2.92
N LEU A 83 -8.42 -0.73 -1.60
CA LEU A 83 -9.51 -0.12 -0.82
C LEU A 83 -9.75 1.34 -1.21
N SER A 84 -8.71 2.08 -1.61
CA SER A 84 -8.81 3.42 -2.18
C SER A 84 -9.30 3.44 -3.63
N GLN A 85 -9.70 2.30 -4.19
CA GLN A 85 -10.14 2.09 -5.56
C GLN A 85 -9.07 2.33 -6.63
N SER A 86 -7.81 2.28 -6.23
CA SER A 86 -6.64 2.42 -7.10
C SER A 86 -6.09 1.05 -7.53
N ILE A 87 -5.14 1.06 -8.43
CA ILE A 87 -4.55 -0.13 -9.05
C ILE A 87 -3.12 -0.28 -8.56
N THR A 88 -2.76 -1.43 -7.99
CA THR A 88 -1.38 -1.73 -7.62
C THR A 88 -0.54 -2.06 -8.84
N VAL A 89 0.64 -1.45 -8.95
CA VAL A 89 1.69 -1.81 -9.93
C VAL A 89 2.91 -2.24 -9.12
N PRO A 90 3.09 -3.54 -8.82
CA PRO A 90 4.25 -4.01 -8.09
C PRO A 90 5.49 -4.04 -8.98
N ALA A 91 6.63 -3.63 -8.43
CA ALA A 91 7.91 -3.68 -9.13
C ALA A 91 8.98 -4.37 -8.27
N TYR A 92 9.85 -5.14 -8.92
CA TYR A 92 10.93 -5.84 -8.24
C TYR A 92 11.99 -4.88 -7.72
N THR A 93 12.46 -5.13 -6.50
CA THR A 93 13.53 -4.33 -5.87
C THR A 93 14.89 -4.49 -6.54
N THR A 94 15.05 -5.48 -7.39
CA THR A 94 16.28 -5.74 -8.16
C THR A 94 16.41 -4.91 -9.43
N TYR A 95 15.36 -4.17 -9.81
CA TYR A 95 15.38 -3.30 -10.97
C TYR A 95 16.37 -2.14 -10.77
N ILE A 96 16.95 -1.67 -11.88
CA ILE A 96 17.82 -0.51 -11.96
C ILE A 96 17.03 0.75 -12.34
N GLU A 97 17.63 1.93 -12.23
CA GLU A 97 16.99 3.23 -12.50
C GLU A 97 16.27 3.27 -13.86
N LYS A 98 16.89 2.73 -14.93
CA LYS A 98 16.30 2.70 -16.28
C LYS A 98 15.01 1.87 -16.36
N ASP A 99 14.95 0.74 -15.65
CA ASP A 99 13.76 -0.11 -15.63
C ASP A 99 12.62 0.61 -14.91
N TYR A 100 12.92 1.28 -13.80
CA TYR A 100 11.93 2.10 -13.08
C TYR A 100 11.46 3.31 -13.90
N GLU A 101 12.36 3.96 -14.65
CA GLU A 101 11.98 5.06 -15.53
C GLU A 101 10.96 4.58 -16.58
N TYR A 102 11.21 3.43 -17.20
CA TYR A 102 10.27 2.82 -18.13
C TYR A 102 8.90 2.54 -17.49
N ILE A 103 8.88 1.86 -16.33
CA ILE A 103 7.64 1.52 -15.62
C ILE A 103 6.87 2.78 -15.22
N ILE A 104 7.57 3.79 -14.69
CA ILE A 104 6.97 5.06 -14.27
C ILE A 104 6.37 5.81 -15.47
N ASP A 105 7.03 5.80 -16.62
CA ASP A 105 6.53 6.45 -17.83
C ASP A 105 5.33 5.71 -18.42
N ASP A 106 5.37 4.38 -18.43
CA ASP A 106 4.28 3.55 -18.95
C ASP A 106 3.02 3.64 -18.10
N CYS A 107 3.12 3.43 -16.78
CA CYS A 107 1.94 3.42 -15.92
C CYS A 107 1.53 4.78 -15.35
N SER A 108 2.39 5.81 -15.40
CA SER A 108 2.16 7.16 -14.88
C SER A 108 1.52 7.14 -13.46
N PRO A 109 2.20 6.62 -12.43
CA PRO A 109 1.60 6.41 -11.13
C PRO A 109 1.36 7.74 -10.40
N SER A 110 0.18 7.91 -9.82
CA SER A 110 -0.13 9.08 -8.98
C SER A 110 0.62 9.05 -7.65
N VAL A 111 0.93 7.85 -7.15
CA VAL A 111 1.62 7.63 -5.88
C VAL A 111 2.64 6.52 -6.04
N ILE A 112 3.76 6.65 -5.33
CA ILE A 112 4.79 5.60 -5.28
C ILE A 112 5.01 5.19 -3.81
N PHE A 113 5.05 3.89 -3.57
CA PHE A 113 5.44 3.28 -2.32
C PHE A 113 6.86 2.73 -2.44
N VAL A 114 7.69 3.00 -1.44
CA VAL A 114 9.05 2.44 -1.34
C VAL A 114 9.28 1.83 0.04
N SER A 115 10.03 0.75 0.12
CA SER A 115 10.33 0.13 1.41
C SER A 115 11.32 0.95 2.26
N ASN A 116 12.35 1.51 1.64
CA ASN A 116 13.46 2.17 2.33
C ASN A 116 14.23 3.13 1.41
N ASP A 117 15.31 3.73 1.94
CA ASP A 117 16.19 4.63 1.21
C ASP A 117 16.86 3.99 0.00
N GLU A 118 17.24 2.72 0.07
CA GLU A 118 17.86 2.02 -1.06
C GLU A 118 16.93 2.04 -2.27
N GLN A 119 15.66 1.69 -2.08
CA GLN A 119 14.69 1.68 -3.16
C GLN A 119 14.33 3.10 -3.62
N PHE A 120 14.22 4.05 -2.69
CA PHE A 120 13.98 5.45 -3.04
C PHE A 120 15.12 6.04 -3.89
N ASN A 121 16.37 5.76 -3.54
CA ASN A 121 17.54 6.26 -4.26
C ASN A 121 17.59 5.83 -5.73
N LYS A 122 17.00 4.68 -6.07
CA LYS A 122 16.90 4.21 -7.47
C LYS A 122 15.92 5.04 -8.32
N ILE A 123 14.99 5.76 -7.69
CA ILE A 123 13.94 6.51 -8.39
C ILE A 123 13.96 8.01 -8.14
N LYS A 124 14.75 8.50 -7.20
CA LYS A 124 14.70 9.91 -6.75
C LYS A 124 14.90 10.94 -7.87
N ASN A 125 15.76 10.63 -8.84
CA ASN A 125 16.01 11.52 -9.99
C ASN A 125 14.85 11.50 -10.99
N ILE A 126 14.17 10.37 -11.13
CA ILE A 126 13.00 10.21 -11.97
C ILE A 126 11.83 10.98 -11.36
N VAL A 127 11.56 10.77 -10.09
CA VAL A 127 10.45 11.42 -9.36
C VAL A 127 10.51 12.95 -9.48
N LYS A 128 11.71 13.54 -9.37
CA LYS A 128 11.90 14.99 -9.50
C LYS A 128 11.46 15.57 -10.85
N LYS A 129 11.44 14.75 -11.90
CA LYS A 129 11.09 15.16 -13.26
C LYS A 129 9.63 14.89 -13.64
N LYS A 130 8.87 14.18 -12.80
CA LYS A 130 7.52 13.69 -13.12
C LYS A 130 6.48 14.39 -12.25
N ASN A 131 5.79 15.36 -12.80
CA ASN A 131 4.80 16.21 -12.09
C ASN A 131 3.47 15.47 -11.80
N PHE A 132 3.23 14.31 -12.40
CA PHE A 132 2.03 13.49 -12.11
C PHE A 132 2.15 12.70 -10.80
N ILE A 133 3.37 12.53 -10.25
CA ILE A 133 3.58 11.86 -8.97
C ILE A 133 3.23 12.85 -7.84
N LYS A 134 2.12 12.59 -7.16
CA LYS A 134 1.56 13.49 -6.15
C LYS A 134 2.16 13.28 -4.77
N LYS A 135 2.54 12.02 -4.42
CA LYS A 135 3.08 11.69 -3.10
C LYS A 135 3.92 10.43 -3.11
N ILE A 136 4.93 10.41 -2.23
CA ILE A 136 5.70 9.20 -1.89
C ILE A 136 5.19 8.68 -0.55
N PHE A 137 5.03 7.37 -0.43
CA PHE A 137 4.81 6.65 0.81
C PHE A 137 6.02 5.77 1.10
N SER A 138 6.50 5.76 2.33
CA SER A 138 7.66 4.96 2.71
C SER A 138 7.38 4.11 3.93
N PHE A 139 7.92 2.88 3.97
CA PHE A 139 7.80 2.02 5.14
C PHE A 139 8.81 2.40 6.22
N GLU A 140 10.00 2.84 5.81
CA GLU A 140 11.05 3.31 6.70
C GLU A 140 11.27 4.82 6.52
N LYS A 141 12.03 5.42 7.42
CA LYS A 141 12.43 6.83 7.29
C LYS A 141 13.29 6.99 6.04
N LEU A 142 13.06 8.05 5.28
CA LEU A 142 13.91 8.44 4.14
C LEU A 142 14.85 9.56 4.59
N GLU A 143 16.15 9.38 4.40
CA GLU A 143 17.16 10.34 4.80
C GLU A 143 17.32 11.49 3.79
N ASP A 144 17.21 11.18 2.49
CA ASP A 144 17.43 12.12 1.39
C ASP A 144 16.17 12.91 0.96
N LEU A 145 15.07 12.80 1.70
CA LEU A 145 13.82 13.47 1.36
C LEU A 145 13.25 14.20 2.58
N ASP A 146 12.90 15.49 2.40
CA ASP A 146 12.23 16.25 3.46
C ASP A 146 10.97 15.51 3.93
N PRO A 147 10.79 15.32 5.26
CA PRO A 147 9.62 14.66 5.83
C PRO A 147 8.27 15.21 5.36
N LYS A 148 8.22 16.46 4.91
CA LYS A 148 7.00 17.07 4.32
C LYS A 148 6.64 16.50 2.95
N ASN A 149 7.61 15.93 2.24
CA ASN A 149 7.44 15.45 0.86
C ASN A 149 7.03 14.00 0.76
N TYR A 150 7.06 13.24 1.88
CA TYR A 150 6.60 11.87 1.91
C TYR A 150 5.74 11.57 3.15
N VAL A 151 5.07 10.42 3.13
CA VAL A 151 4.35 9.88 4.29
C VAL A 151 5.10 8.63 4.76
N ASN A 152 5.60 8.66 6.00
CA ASN A 152 6.07 7.44 6.64
C ASN A 152 4.87 6.64 7.16
N ILE A 153 4.67 5.44 6.63
CA ILE A 153 3.50 4.61 6.90
C ILE A 153 3.45 4.15 8.36
N ASN A 154 4.60 3.79 8.93
CA ASN A 154 4.65 3.34 10.32
C ASN A 154 4.28 4.48 11.29
N ASN A 155 4.77 5.69 11.03
CA ASN A 155 4.40 6.86 11.83
C ASN A 155 2.91 7.18 11.68
N LEU A 156 2.40 7.18 10.44
CA LEU A 156 0.99 7.42 10.16
C LEU A 156 0.07 6.46 10.93
N ILE A 157 0.40 5.16 10.92
CA ILE A 157 -0.39 4.13 11.61
C ILE A 157 -0.34 4.31 13.12
N ASN A 158 0.86 4.60 13.67
CA ASN A 158 1.05 4.74 15.12
C ASN A 158 0.40 6.00 15.69
N GLU A 159 0.41 7.10 14.94
CA GLU A 159 -0.11 8.40 15.38
C GLU A 159 -1.59 8.57 15.12
N SER A 160 -2.18 7.74 14.26
CA SER A 160 -3.60 7.86 13.87
C SER A 160 -4.55 7.54 15.03
N LYS A 161 -5.47 8.46 15.27
CA LYS A 161 -6.59 8.31 16.21
C LYS A 161 -7.88 7.85 15.53
N VAL A 162 -7.84 7.54 14.24
CA VAL A 162 -9.03 7.14 13.47
C VAL A 162 -9.46 5.74 13.90
N ASN A 163 -10.69 5.62 14.38
CA ASN A 163 -11.29 4.36 14.82
C ASN A 163 -12.55 3.97 14.01
N ASN A 164 -13.11 4.90 13.23
CA ASN A 164 -14.28 4.65 12.41
C ASN A 164 -13.90 4.71 10.94
N PHE A 165 -14.08 3.61 10.24
CA PHE A 165 -13.72 3.47 8.84
C PHE A 165 -14.95 3.18 8.00
N ASN A 166 -15.09 3.90 6.91
CA ASN A 166 -16.14 3.63 5.93
C ASN A 166 -15.59 2.65 4.88
N LEU A 167 -15.95 1.37 5.03
CA LEU A 167 -15.37 0.24 4.30
C LEU A 167 -16.01 -0.03 2.93
N THR A 168 -16.77 0.89 2.39
CA THR A 168 -17.44 0.67 1.11
C THR A 168 -16.49 0.94 -0.05
N SER A 169 -16.00 -0.13 -0.65
CA SER A 169 -15.39 -0.08 -1.97
C SER A 169 -16.46 -0.42 -3.02
N ASN A 170 -16.69 0.49 -3.95
CA ASN A 170 -17.57 0.26 -5.09
C ASN A 170 -16.91 -0.57 -6.21
N LEU A 171 -15.90 -1.37 -5.85
CA LEU A 171 -15.20 -2.26 -6.77
C LEU A 171 -15.97 -3.57 -6.93
N ASN A 172 -15.92 -4.11 -8.13
CA ASN A 172 -16.47 -5.41 -8.49
C ASN A 172 -15.41 -6.25 -9.22
N ARG A 173 -15.76 -7.48 -9.58
CA ARG A 173 -14.84 -8.45 -10.21
C ARG A 173 -14.28 -8.01 -11.58
N ASN A 174 -14.88 -7.02 -12.21
CA ASN A 174 -14.44 -6.50 -13.52
C ASN A 174 -13.46 -5.32 -13.38
N ASN A 175 -13.23 -4.82 -12.16
CA ASN A 175 -12.25 -3.77 -11.95
C ASN A 175 -10.84 -4.36 -11.87
N VAL A 176 -9.87 -3.65 -12.46
CA VAL A 176 -8.46 -4.01 -12.38
C VAL A 176 -7.98 -3.83 -10.95
N ALA A 177 -7.35 -4.85 -10.39
CA ALA A 177 -6.76 -4.81 -9.06
C ALA A 177 -5.24 -4.53 -9.13
N CYS A 178 -4.57 -5.15 -10.11
CA CYS A 178 -3.12 -5.11 -10.25
C CYS A 178 -2.73 -5.13 -11.72
N ILE A 179 -1.60 -4.49 -12.07
CA ILE A 179 -0.93 -4.55 -13.38
C ILE A 179 0.48 -5.10 -13.13
N ILE A 180 0.83 -6.19 -13.84
CA ILE A 180 2.12 -6.88 -13.71
C ILE A 180 2.84 -6.85 -15.04
#